data_4200eb27478595ff56d1b98a0a7c0962
#
_entry.id   4200eb27478595ff56d1b98a0a7c0962
#
_cell.length_a   1.000
_cell.length_b   1.000
_cell.length_c   1.000
_cell.angle_alpha   90.00
_cell.angle_beta   90.00
_cell.angle_gamma   90.00
#
_symmetry.space_group_name_H-M   'P 1'
#
loop_
_entity.id
_entity.type
_entity.pdbx_description
1 polymer ?
#
loop_
_entity_poly.entity_id
_entity_poly.type
_entity_poly.pdbx_seq_one_letter_code
_entity_poly.pdbx_strand_id
1 'polypeptide(L)'
;MAAFYGLRRSGVMGPRWSAIDFEGNTLTVDHTVVQYRSDGKSVIEGKNRMKNKSSCRTMPPVPQYRELLLRMQERKATCKEFCGNCYTESEYIYVNELGIPYKPNFVSDHFKRVLKQHGLRPIRFHDFRYTCASLLLKNGVAVKDIQDWLGHCSYATTANIYAHLDTDSKKQPATKMNQAVSINPGISAAI
;
A
#
# COMPACT_ATOMS: atom_id res chain seq x y z
N MET A 1 -1.29 -2.75 -5.26
CA MET A 1 -1.38 -1.60 -4.30
C MET A 1 -1.20 -2.01 -2.84
N ALA A 2 -1.98 -2.94 -2.28
CA ALA A 2 -1.86 -3.26 -0.86
C ALA A 2 -0.42 -3.65 -0.44
N ALA A 3 0.23 -4.54 -1.19
CA ALA A 3 1.59 -5.00 -0.88
C ALA A 3 2.66 -3.92 -1.10
N PHE A 4 2.59 -3.14 -2.19
CA PHE A 4 3.62 -2.14 -2.53
C PHE A 4 3.50 -0.85 -1.74
N TYR A 5 2.27 -0.38 -1.50
CA TYR A 5 2.02 0.94 -0.89
C TYR A 5 1.40 0.85 0.50
N GLY A 6 1.17 -0.35 1.00
CA GLY A 6 0.56 -0.58 2.30
C GLY A 6 -0.81 0.10 2.47
N LEU A 7 -1.57 0.28 1.39
CA LEU A 7 -2.87 0.95 1.45
C LEU A 7 -3.89 0.12 2.21
N ARG A 8 -4.72 0.80 3.01
CA ARG A 8 -5.92 0.17 3.58
C ARG A 8 -6.88 -0.24 2.47
N ARG A 9 -7.75 -1.23 2.70
CA ARG A 9 -8.73 -1.72 1.73
C ARG A 9 -9.50 -0.61 1.01
N SER A 10 -10.01 0.37 1.78
CA SER A 10 -10.71 1.53 1.21
C SER A 10 -9.84 2.38 0.29
N GLY A 11 -8.54 2.49 0.59
CA GLY A 11 -7.57 3.18 -0.25
C GLY A 11 -7.14 2.38 -1.48
N VAL A 12 -7.19 1.03 -1.41
CA VAL A 12 -6.95 0.18 -2.59
C VAL A 12 -8.09 0.28 -3.59
N MET A 13 -9.33 0.41 -3.10
CA MET A 13 -10.52 0.48 -3.96
C MET A 13 -10.84 1.87 -4.49
N GLY A 14 -10.14 2.91 -3.97
CA GLY A 14 -10.40 4.30 -4.35
C GLY A 14 -9.75 4.79 -5.65
N PRO A 15 -8.60 4.28 -6.10
CA PRO A 15 -7.89 4.87 -7.23
C PRO A 15 -8.70 4.92 -8.51
N ARG A 16 -8.59 6.07 -9.17
CA ARG A 16 -9.19 6.39 -10.45
C ARG A 16 -8.10 6.49 -11.51
N TRP A 17 -8.46 6.33 -12.76
CA TRP A 17 -7.50 6.48 -13.87
C TRP A 17 -6.91 7.89 -13.93
N SER A 18 -7.69 8.91 -13.59
CA SER A 18 -7.23 10.31 -13.50
C SER A 18 -6.18 10.57 -12.42
N ALA A 19 -6.03 9.65 -11.46
CA ALA A 19 -5.01 9.74 -10.41
C ALA A 19 -3.65 9.14 -10.81
N ILE A 20 -3.54 8.60 -12.04
CA ILE A 20 -2.33 8.02 -12.59
C ILE A 20 -1.84 8.93 -13.72
N ASP A 21 -0.65 9.47 -13.54
CA ASP A 21 0.08 10.16 -14.59
C ASP A 21 1.23 9.25 -15.06
N PHE A 22 1.07 8.69 -16.26
CA PHE A 22 2.06 7.78 -16.85
C PHE A 22 3.27 8.54 -17.40
N GLU A 23 3.10 9.79 -17.82
CA GLU A 23 4.18 10.65 -18.35
C GLU A 23 5.00 11.23 -17.21
N GLY A 24 4.34 11.86 -16.22
CA GLY A 24 4.96 12.37 -15.01
C GLY A 24 5.38 11.27 -14.02
N ASN A 25 5.09 9.99 -14.33
CA ASN A 25 5.40 8.83 -13.49
C ASN A 25 4.95 9.01 -12.05
N THR A 26 3.69 9.43 -11.87
CA THR A 26 3.10 9.64 -10.54
C THR A 26 1.78 8.92 -10.34
N LEU A 27 1.53 8.54 -9.09
CA LEU A 27 0.30 7.95 -8.58
C LEU A 27 -0.18 8.78 -7.40
N THR A 28 -1.38 9.34 -7.50
CA THR A 28 -1.98 10.11 -6.40
C THR A 28 -3.04 9.29 -5.67
N VAL A 29 -2.93 9.24 -4.34
CA VAL A 29 -3.90 8.58 -3.47
C VAL A 29 -4.71 9.66 -2.76
N ASP A 30 -5.80 10.10 -3.37
CA ASP A 30 -6.67 11.19 -2.91
C ASP A 30 -8.10 10.74 -2.62
N HIS A 31 -8.45 9.51 -3.03
CA HIS A 31 -9.82 9.00 -2.95
C HIS A 31 -9.88 7.66 -2.24
N THR A 32 -11.01 7.38 -1.59
CA THR A 32 -11.28 6.09 -0.93
C THR A 32 -12.71 5.65 -1.17
N VAL A 33 -12.90 4.35 -1.27
CA VAL A 33 -14.24 3.74 -1.31
C VAL A 33 -14.44 2.91 -0.05
N VAL A 34 -15.49 3.20 0.68
CA VAL A 34 -15.89 2.48 1.90
C VAL A 34 -17.19 1.74 1.68
N GLN A 35 -17.34 0.64 2.39
CA GLN A 35 -18.58 -0.12 2.42
C GLN A 35 -18.98 -0.34 3.87
N TYR A 36 -20.20 0.03 4.23
CA TYR A 36 -20.76 -0.12 5.57
C TYR A 36 -22.25 -0.48 5.50
N ARG A 37 -22.83 -0.83 6.62
CA ARG A 37 -24.28 -1.05 6.72
C ARG A 37 -24.94 0.15 7.38
N SER A 38 -26.03 0.63 6.77
CA SER A 38 -26.96 1.60 7.33
C SER A 38 -28.37 1.09 7.11
N ASP A 39 -29.18 1.08 8.16
CA ASP A 39 -30.58 0.62 8.14
C ASP A 39 -30.76 -0.76 7.46
N GLY A 40 -29.86 -1.70 7.78
CA GLY A 40 -29.86 -3.05 7.22
C GLY A 40 -29.37 -3.17 5.77
N LYS A 41 -29.15 -2.05 5.07
CA LYS A 41 -28.70 -2.02 3.67
C LYS A 41 -27.20 -1.81 3.58
N SER A 42 -26.58 -2.40 2.56
CA SER A 42 -25.15 -2.18 2.25
C SER A 42 -25.01 -0.89 1.46
N VAL A 43 -24.28 0.06 2.04
CA VAL A 43 -23.97 1.36 1.42
C VAL A 43 -22.52 1.35 0.97
N ILE A 44 -22.26 1.83 -0.25
CA ILE A 44 -20.92 2.04 -0.80
C ILE A 44 -20.79 3.54 -1.04
N GLU A 45 -19.75 4.13 -0.48
CA GLU A 45 -19.52 5.56 -0.54
C GLU A 45 -18.09 5.87 -0.94
N GLY A 46 -17.93 6.68 -1.99
CA GLY A 46 -16.66 7.27 -2.38
C GLY A 46 -16.41 8.56 -1.61
N LYS A 47 -15.20 8.71 -1.04
CA LYS A 47 -14.82 9.92 -0.28
C LYS A 47 -13.50 10.47 -0.80
N ASN A 48 -13.51 11.73 -1.20
CA ASN A 48 -12.28 12.47 -1.46
C ASN A 48 -11.58 12.80 -0.14
N ARG A 49 -10.29 12.51 -0.05
CA ARG A 49 -9.47 12.68 1.17
C ARG A 49 -8.98 14.10 1.38
N MET A 50 -9.58 15.09 0.75
CA MET A 50 -9.12 16.50 0.77
C MET A 50 -9.06 17.13 2.18
N LYS A 51 -9.69 16.51 3.19
CA LYS A 51 -9.72 17.05 4.57
C LYS A 51 -8.45 16.83 5.40
N ASN A 52 -7.61 15.84 5.08
CA ASN A 52 -6.38 15.56 5.83
C ASN A 52 -5.18 15.51 4.87
N LYS A 53 -4.32 16.53 4.90
CA LYS A 53 -3.11 16.63 4.07
C LYS A 53 -2.22 15.36 4.14
N SER A 54 -2.15 14.68 5.27
CA SER A 54 -1.38 13.43 5.44
C SER A 54 -1.98 12.21 4.74
N SER A 55 -3.24 12.28 4.31
CA SER A 55 -3.93 11.17 3.64
C SER A 55 -3.90 11.27 2.12
N CYS A 56 -3.74 12.47 1.58
CA CYS A 56 -3.51 12.72 0.17
C CYS A 56 -2.00 12.70 -0.08
N ARG A 57 -1.55 11.81 -0.95
CA ARG A 57 -0.12 11.69 -1.27
C ARG A 57 0.10 11.25 -2.70
N THR A 58 1.11 11.85 -3.32
CA THR A 58 1.60 11.48 -4.63
C THR A 58 2.89 10.71 -4.48
N MET A 59 2.98 9.57 -5.13
CA MET A 59 4.10 8.63 -5.04
C MET A 59 4.51 8.16 -6.43
N PRO A 60 5.77 7.79 -6.65
CA PRO A 60 6.16 7.13 -7.88
C PRO A 60 5.50 5.73 -7.96
N PRO A 61 4.96 5.33 -9.11
CA PRO A 61 4.50 3.97 -9.29
C PRO A 61 5.70 3.01 -9.30
N VAL A 62 5.62 1.97 -8.46
CA VAL A 62 6.57 0.86 -8.50
C VAL A 62 6.52 0.20 -9.89
N PRO A 63 7.65 -0.12 -10.54
CA PRO A 63 7.68 -0.61 -11.92
C PRO A 63 6.72 -1.75 -12.21
N GLN A 64 6.67 -2.76 -11.34
CA GLN A 64 5.76 -3.89 -11.48
C GLN A 64 4.27 -3.49 -11.39
N TYR A 65 3.98 -2.46 -10.59
CA TYR A 65 2.61 -1.95 -10.49
C TYR A 65 2.24 -1.08 -11.70
N ARG A 66 3.19 -0.32 -12.24
CA ARG A 66 3.00 0.45 -13.48
C ARG A 66 2.69 -0.48 -14.67
N GLU A 67 3.43 -1.57 -14.80
CA GLU A 67 3.17 -2.58 -15.84
C GLU A 67 1.78 -3.21 -15.68
N LEU A 68 1.39 -3.54 -14.44
CA LEU A 68 0.05 -4.04 -14.16
C LEU A 68 -1.05 -3.04 -14.56
N LEU A 69 -0.86 -1.75 -14.29
CA LEU A 69 -1.81 -0.71 -14.68
C LEU A 69 -1.97 -0.62 -16.21
N LEU A 70 -0.87 -0.70 -16.97
CA LEU A 70 -0.92 -0.70 -18.44
C LEU A 70 -1.73 -1.90 -18.95
N ARG A 71 -1.45 -3.11 -18.45
CA ARG A 71 -2.24 -4.32 -18.81
C ARG A 71 -3.72 -4.19 -18.43
N MET A 72 -4.02 -3.55 -17.30
CA MET A 72 -5.42 -3.31 -16.90
C MET A 72 -6.11 -2.30 -17.82
N GLN A 73 -5.37 -1.31 -18.33
CA GLN A 73 -5.90 -0.35 -19.30
C GLN A 73 -6.21 -1.01 -20.65
N GLU A 74 -5.31 -1.87 -21.14
CA GLU A 74 -5.53 -2.69 -22.33
C GLU A 74 -6.75 -3.61 -22.17
N ARG A 75 -6.81 -4.32 -21.02
CA ARG A 75 -7.97 -5.18 -20.70
C ARG A 75 -9.28 -4.38 -20.65
N LYS A 76 -9.27 -3.18 -20.06
CA LYS A 76 -10.44 -2.30 -20.06
C LYS A 76 -10.92 -1.99 -21.47
N ALA A 77 -10.01 -1.65 -22.38
CA ALA A 77 -10.32 -1.36 -23.78
C ALA A 77 -10.94 -2.59 -24.48
N THR A 78 -10.31 -3.77 -24.33
CA THR A 78 -10.82 -5.03 -24.90
C THR A 78 -12.20 -5.41 -24.35
N CYS A 79 -12.42 -5.29 -23.03
CA CYS A 79 -13.71 -5.58 -22.43
C CYS A 79 -14.81 -4.62 -22.94
N LYS A 80 -14.47 -3.33 -23.09
CA LYS A 80 -15.39 -2.33 -23.62
C LYS A 80 -15.79 -2.64 -25.05
N GLU A 81 -14.85 -2.99 -25.90
CA GLU A 81 -15.10 -3.38 -27.28
C GLU A 81 -15.98 -4.64 -27.37
N PHE A 82 -15.66 -5.66 -26.57
CA PHE A 82 -16.40 -6.92 -26.55
C PHE A 82 -17.83 -6.78 -26.01
N CYS A 83 -18.02 -6.04 -24.93
CA CYS A 83 -19.33 -5.90 -24.27
C CYS A 83 -20.22 -4.82 -24.91
N GLY A 84 -19.65 -3.91 -25.71
CA GLY A 84 -20.40 -2.85 -26.40
C GLY A 84 -21.30 -2.06 -25.43
N ASN A 85 -22.60 -2.01 -25.78
CA ASN A 85 -23.59 -1.25 -24.97
C ASN A 85 -23.84 -1.80 -23.55
N CYS A 86 -23.37 -3.03 -23.25
CA CYS A 86 -23.48 -3.61 -21.91
C CYS A 86 -22.35 -3.14 -20.99
N TYR A 87 -21.32 -2.47 -21.52
CA TYR A 87 -20.21 -1.96 -20.72
C TYR A 87 -20.58 -0.67 -20.01
N THR A 88 -20.35 -0.62 -18.71
CA THR A 88 -20.54 0.58 -17.89
C THR A 88 -19.23 1.33 -17.78
N GLU A 89 -19.17 2.57 -18.25
CA GLU A 89 -17.99 3.41 -18.04
C GLU A 89 -17.79 3.73 -16.58
N SER A 90 -16.55 3.59 -16.13
CA SER A 90 -16.16 3.88 -14.76
C SER A 90 -14.82 4.61 -14.72
N GLU A 91 -14.71 5.57 -13.84
CA GLU A 91 -13.45 6.25 -13.52
C GLU A 91 -12.50 5.40 -12.67
N TYR A 92 -13.03 4.37 -11.99
CA TYR A 92 -12.24 3.50 -11.11
C TYR A 92 -11.36 2.52 -11.89
N ILE A 93 -10.18 2.21 -11.31
CA ILE A 93 -9.23 1.26 -11.89
C ILE A 93 -9.73 -0.18 -11.71
N TYR A 94 -10.30 -0.50 -10.55
CA TYR A 94 -10.70 -1.87 -10.22
C TYR A 94 -12.16 -2.12 -10.54
N VAL A 95 -12.39 -2.56 -11.76
CA VAL A 95 -13.71 -2.91 -12.29
C VAL A 95 -13.73 -4.35 -12.78
N ASN A 96 -14.94 -4.92 -12.89
CA ASN A 96 -15.15 -6.21 -13.54
C ASN A 96 -15.16 -6.06 -15.07
N GLU A 97 -15.45 -7.14 -15.79
CA GLU A 97 -15.48 -7.18 -17.26
C GLU A 97 -16.57 -6.28 -17.87
N LEU A 98 -17.62 -5.99 -17.11
CA LEU A 98 -18.69 -5.07 -17.52
C LEU A 98 -18.43 -3.61 -17.10
N GLY A 99 -17.24 -3.28 -16.58
CA GLY A 99 -16.90 -1.94 -16.13
C GLY A 99 -17.44 -1.56 -14.74
N ILE A 100 -18.11 -2.48 -14.04
CA ILE A 100 -18.72 -2.21 -12.74
C ILE A 100 -17.64 -2.29 -11.64
N PRO A 101 -17.49 -1.26 -10.79
CA PRO A 101 -16.49 -1.26 -9.71
C PRO A 101 -16.69 -2.40 -8.71
N TYR A 102 -15.60 -3.06 -8.33
CA TYR A 102 -15.64 -4.06 -7.27
C TYR A 102 -15.96 -3.44 -5.91
N LYS A 103 -16.83 -4.13 -5.16
CA LYS A 103 -17.17 -3.73 -3.79
C LYS A 103 -15.99 -4.00 -2.85
N PRO A 104 -15.72 -3.11 -1.85
CA PRO A 104 -14.59 -3.30 -0.94
C PRO A 104 -14.57 -4.64 -0.20
N ASN A 105 -15.72 -5.16 0.20
CA ASN A 105 -15.80 -6.47 0.88
C ASN A 105 -15.41 -7.62 -0.05
N PHE A 106 -15.77 -7.54 -1.34
CA PHE A 106 -15.41 -8.56 -2.34
C PHE A 106 -13.91 -8.82 -2.37
N VAL A 107 -13.08 -7.76 -2.29
CA VAL A 107 -11.61 -7.90 -2.31
C VAL A 107 -11.10 -8.72 -1.13
N SER A 108 -11.62 -8.47 0.08
CA SER A 108 -11.22 -9.22 1.28
C SER A 108 -11.67 -10.68 1.21
N ASP A 109 -12.86 -10.94 0.70
CA ASP A 109 -13.42 -12.30 0.62
C ASP A 109 -12.74 -13.08 -0.52
N HIS A 110 -12.48 -12.44 -1.65
CA HIS A 110 -11.72 -13.03 -2.75
C HIS A 110 -10.29 -13.36 -2.31
N PHE A 111 -9.62 -12.46 -1.59
CA PHE A 111 -8.28 -12.70 -1.06
C PHE A 111 -8.23 -13.95 -0.16
N LYS A 112 -9.17 -14.09 0.78
CA LYS A 112 -9.26 -15.28 1.63
C LYS A 112 -9.45 -16.56 0.82
N ARG A 113 -10.29 -16.50 -0.23
CA ARG A 113 -10.54 -17.62 -1.14
C ARG A 113 -9.27 -18.03 -1.88
N VAL A 114 -8.53 -17.07 -2.43
CA VAL A 114 -7.25 -17.32 -3.12
C VAL A 114 -6.23 -17.98 -2.19
N LEU A 115 -6.07 -17.47 -0.95
CA LEU A 115 -5.17 -18.09 0.03
C LEU A 115 -5.57 -19.56 0.29
N LYS A 116 -6.86 -19.83 0.48
CA LYS A 116 -7.36 -21.21 0.70
C LYS A 116 -7.13 -22.11 -0.52
N GLN A 117 -7.41 -21.62 -1.72
CA GLN A 117 -7.24 -22.39 -2.97
C GLN A 117 -5.79 -22.80 -3.22
N HIS A 118 -4.83 -21.97 -2.80
CA HIS A 118 -3.41 -22.22 -2.99
C HIS A 118 -2.71 -22.79 -1.76
N GLY A 119 -3.45 -23.21 -0.73
CA GLY A 119 -2.89 -23.78 0.50
C GLY A 119 -1.98 -22.82 1.26
N LEU A 120 -2.16 -21.51 1.07
CA LEU A 120 -1.34 -20.49 1.71
C LEU A 120 -1.84 -20.20 3.13
N ARG A 121 -0.90 -19.78 3.99
CA ARG A 121 -1.23 -19.40 5.38
C ARG A 121 -2.32 -18.32 5.38
N PRO A 122 -3.38 -18.48 6.17
CA PRO A 122 -4.43 -17.49 6.30
C PRO A 122 -3.89 -16.22 6.97
N ILE A 123 -3.92 -15.11 6.24
CA ILE A 123 -3.59 -13.77 6.73
C ILE A 123 -4.73 -12.81 6.39
N ARG A 124 -4.85 -11.72 7.11
CA ARG A 124 -5.84 -10.68 6.82
C ARG A 124 -5.34 -9.79 5.69
N PHE A 125 -6.24 -9.26 4.88
CA PHE A 125 -5.88 -8.28 3.83
C PHE A 125 -5.12 -7.06 4.40
N HIS A 126 -5.41 -6.66 5.63
CA HIS A 126 -4.72 -5.55 6.29
C HIS A 126 -3.26 -5.86 6.64
N ASP A 127 -2.90 -7.12 6.76
CA ASP A 127 -1.54 -7.54 7.12
C ASP A 127 -0.52 -7.20 6.02
N PHE A 128 -0.95 -6.98 4.76
CA PHE A 128 -0.10 -6.41 3.71
C PHE A 128 0.52 -5.07 4.10
N ARG A 129 -0.18 -4.27 4.89
CA ARG A 129 0.33 -2.99 5.34
C ARG A 129 1.49 -3.16 6.33
N TYR A 130 1.39 -4.12 7.22
CA TYR A 130 2.49 -4.48 8.13
C TYR A 130 3.65 -5.09 7.36
N THR A 131 3.38 -5.95 6.39
CA THR A 131 4.40 -6.54 5.52
C THR A 131 5.15 -5.46 4.72
N CYS A 132 4.45 -4.50 4.14
CA CYS A 132 5.05 -3.37 3.44
C CYS A 132 5.97 -2.57 4.36
N ALA A 133 5.51 -2.20 5.57
CA ALA A 133 6.32 -1.50 6.56
C ALA A 133 7.58 -2.28 6.94
N SER A 134 7.42 -3.59 7.20
CA SER A 134 8.52 -4.48 7.60
C SER A 134 9.56 -4.64 6.49
N LEU A 135 9.14 -4.73 5.24
CA LEU A 135 10.04 -4.84 4.09
C LEU A 135 10.82 -3.54 3.88
N LEU A 136 10.17 -2.38 3.94
CA LEU A 136 10.83 -1.09 3.84
C LEU A 136 11.87 -0.93 4.96
N LEU A 137 11.52 -1.31 6.19
CA LEU A 137 12.42 -1.25 7.33
C LEU A 137 13.64 -2.16 7.16
N LYS A 138 13.42 -3.43 6.75
CA LYS A 138 14.53 -4.37 6.49
C LYS A 138 15.48 -3.88 5.42
N ASN A 139 15.00 -3.07 4.47
CA ASN A 139 15.81 -2.43 3.44
C ASN A 139 16.40 -1.08 3.86
N GLY A 140 16.36 -0.73 5.15
CA GLY A 140 17.04 0.44 5.71
C GLY A 140 16.32 1.76 5.48
N VAL A 141 15.05 1.75 5.04
CA VAL A 141 14.27 2.97 4.87
C VAL A 141 13.95 3.57 6.23
N ALA A 142 14.16 4.88 6.38
CA ALA A 142 13.94 5.58 7.65
C ALA A 142 12.45 5.51 8.07
N VAL A 143 12.21 5.43 9.38
CA VAL A 143 10.84 5.32 9.95
C VAL A 143 9.93 6.45 9.49
N LYS A 144 10.50 7.65 9.38
CA LYS A 144 9.76 8.83 8.93
C LYS A 144 9.27 8.66 7.50
N ASP A 145 10.12 8.16 6.60
CA ASP A 145 9.77 7.92 5.20
C ASP A 145 8.73 6.79 5.08
N ILE A 146 8.86 5.75 5.93
CA ILE A 146 7.84 4.69 6.02
C ILE A 146 6.50 5.24 6.50
N GLN A 147 6.50 6.15 7.48
CA GLN A 147 5.28 6.83 7.94
C GLN A 147 4.60 7.58 6.81
N ASP A 148 5.37 8.34 6.03
CA ASP A 148 4.87 9.14 4.92
C ASP A 148 4.41 8.24 3.76
N TRP A 149 5.19 7.20 3.43
CA TRP A 149 4.81 6.18 2.44
C TRP A 149 3.49 5.49 2.77
N LEU A 150 3.27 5.12 4.01
CA LEU A 150 2.04 4.47 4.46
C LEU A 150 0.89 5.47 4.69
N GLY A 151 1.17 6.76 4.88
CA GLY A 151 0.20 7.77 5.31
C GLY A 151 -0.34 7.50 6.70
N HIS A 152 0.56 7.31 7.67
CA HIS A 152 0.21 7.23 9.09
C HIS A 152 0.12 8.61 9.68
N CYS A 153 -1.01 8.92 10.34
CA CYS A 153 -1.19 10.21 11.02
C CYS A 153 -0.29 10.34 12.26
N SER A 154 0.18 9.22 12.84
CA SER A 154 0.99 9.19 14.06
C SER A 154 2.24 8.35 13.85
N TYR A 155 3.37 8.89 14.30
CA TYR A 155 4.65 8.19 14.38
C TYR A 155 4.55 6.92 15.25
N ALA A 156 3.83 6.99 16.36
CA ALA A 156 3.63 5.86 17.26
C ALA A 156 3.05 4.63 16.55
N THR A 157 2.16 4.83 15.57
CA THR A 157 1.59 3.73 14.79
C THR A 157 2.67 3.01 13.97
N THR A 158 3.63 3.75 13.43
CA THR A 158 4.76 3.18 12.69
C THR A 158 5.78 2.58 13.65
N ALA A 159 6.08 3.25 14.75
CA ALA A 159 7.03 2.80 15.78
C ALA A 159 6.59 1.47 16.42
N ASN A 160 5.30 1.25 16.65
CA ASN A 160 4.80 -0.02 17.18
C ASN A 160 5.07 -1.21 16.24
N ILE A 161 5.14 -0.99 14.93
CA ILE A 161 5.54 -2.04 13.97
C ILE A 161 7.01 -2.42 14.19
N TYR A 162 7.84 -1.47 14.59
CA TYR A 162 9.26 -1.67 14.96
C TYR A 162 9.43 -2.54 16.20
N ALA A 163 8.68 -2.27 17.26
CA ALA A 163 8.82 -2.97 18.53
C ALA A 163 8.63 -4.50 18.38
N HIS A 164 7.84 -4.93 17.40
CA HIS A 164 7.62 -6.35 17.12
C HIS A 164 8.67 -7.00 16.20
N LEU A 165 9.50 -6.21 15.50
CA LEU A 165 10.50 -6.72 14.56
C LEU A 165 11.91 -6.75 15.16
N ASP A 166 12.11 -6.14 16.34
CA ASP A 166 13.41 -5.66 16.82
C ASP A 166 14.13 -6.55 17.83
N THR A 167 14.03 -7.86 17.75
CA THR A 167 14.93 -8.73 18.54
C THR A 167 16.34 -8.83 17.97
N ASP A 168 16.53 -8.62 16.65
CA ASP A 168 17.85 -8.71 15.99
C ASP A 168 18.54 -7.35 15.73
N SER A 169 17.81 -6.22 15.84
CA SER A 169 18.33 -4.91 15.44
C SER A 169 19.31 -4.29 16.45
N LYS A 170 19.35 -4.79 17.69
CA LYS A 170 20.33 -4.29 18.69
C LYS A 170 21.78 -4.58 18.31
N LYS A 171 22.07 -5.53 17.45
CA LYS A 171 23.42 -5.85 16.98
C LYS A 171 23.95 -4.81 15.97
N GLN A 172 23.10 -4.25 15.14
CA GLN A 172 23.50 -3.28 14.11
C GLN A 172 24.00 -1.93 14.67
N PRO A 173 23.33 -1.28 15.66
CA PRO A 173 23.84 -0.07 16.27
C PRO A 173 25.22 -0.25 16.93
N ALA A 174 25.45 -1.39 17.60
CA ALA A 174 26.74 -1.68 18.21
C ALA A 174 27.85 -1.79 17.15
N THR A 175 27.60 -2.46 16.04
CA THR A 175 28.57 -2.59 14.93
C THR A 175 28.83 -1.23 14.27
N LYS A 176 27.79 -0.45 13.98
CA LYS A 176 27.93 0.89 13.41
C LYS A 176 28.63 1.86 14.36
N MET A 177 28.36 1.78 15.67
CA MET A 177 29.04 2.60 16.67
C MET A 177 30.50 2.24 16.75
N ASN A 178 30.86 0.94 16.73
CA ASN A 178 32.23 0.49 16.69
C ASN A 178 32.98 0.93 15.41
N GLN A 179 32.30 1.02 14.28
CA GLN A 179 32.87 1.56 13.04
C GLN A 179 33.02 3.10 13.08
N ALA A 180 32.08 3.81 13.74
CA ALA A 180 32.08 5.27 13.81
C ALA A 180 33.08 5.78 14.86
N VAL A 181 33.34 5.02 15.94
CA VAL A 181 34.27 5.33 17.00
C VAL A 181 35.50 4.44 16.84
N SER A 182 36.37 4.79 15.89
CA SER A 182 37.73 4.18 15.83
C SER A 182 38.54 4.64 16.98
N ILE A 183 38.54 3.89 18.09
CA ILE A 183 39.53 4.08 19.17
C ILE A 183 40.84 3.56 18.62
N ASN A 184 41.76 4.47 18.34
CA ASN A 184 43.11 4.13 17.95
C ASN A 184 43.79 3.40 19.13
N PRO A 185 44.19 2.11 19.01
CA PRO A 185 44.76 1.37 20.14
C PRO A 185 46.15 1.84 20.56
N GLY A 186 46.62 2.98 20.02
CA GLY A 186 47.94 3.57 20.31
C GLY A 186 48.04 4.50 21.49
N ILE A 187 46.95 4.74 22.26
CA ILE A 187 47.02 5.54 23.50
C ILE A 187 46.68 4.60 24.68
N SER A 188 47.49 3.62 24.88
CA SER A 188 47.58 2.91 26.18
C SER A 188 49.03 2.93 26.61
N ALA A 189 49.30 3.72 27.64
CA ALA A 189 50.44 3.75 28.54
C ALA A 189 51.04 5.16 28.69
N ALA A 190 50.36 5.99 29.45
CA ALA A 190 50.96 7.05 30.22
C ALA A 190 50.02 7.44 31.36
N ILE A 191 49.91 6.60 32.37
CA ILE A 191 49.65 6.96 33.76
C ILE A 191 50.45 5.96 34.62
#